data_6731a5ced9bc9e4a24328d209ad5a369
#
_entry.id   6731a5ced9bc9e4a24328d209ad5a369
#
_cell.length_a   1.000
_cell.length_b   1.000
_cell.length_c   1.000
_cell.angle_alpha   90.00
_cell.angle_beta   90.00
_cell.angle_gamma   90.00
#
_symmetry.space_group_name_H-M   'P 1'
#
loop_
_entity.id
_entity.type
_entity.pdbx_description
1 polymer ?
#
loop_
_entity_poly.entity_id
_entity_poly.type
_entity_poly.pdbx_seq_one_letter_code
_entity_poly.pdbx_strand_id
1 'polypeptide(L)'
;MSLTRKHLASTGSLLGISALLLAGCGAAPEASSSSSTSSGSNDYLGCIVSDFGGFQDKSFNQNSYKGLKDAVAEYGIKYRDAESTTETEYAPNLDQMVQSGCNLTITVGFGLADATKEVAEANPDMHFTIVDDNSIELDNVRPIVFDTAQAAFQAGYLAAAQTKTGKVATYGGMEFPTVTIFMDGFAQGVAYYNEQKGANVEVLGWNTEAQSGTFTGDFEDATKGKTNTQNFLDQGADIILPVAGPVGSGTLEAVKEYNATSPENLASVIWVDADGVETNPDFQDIILTSIMKKMDAAITETIKSDMDGNFTSDAYIGTLENDGVGLAPFHSFESAVSDETKAELDKIKEDIISGTIKVETAGTPTA
;
A
#
# COMPACT_ATOMS: atom_id res chain seq x y z
N MET A 1 -51.76 -33.36 30.62
CA MET A 1 -52.10 -33.03 32.00
C MET A 1 -51.80 -31.56 32.14
N SER A 2 -52.78 -30.72 31.90
CA SER A 2 -53.81 -30.24 32.82
C SER A 2 -53.30 -29.16 33.78
N LEU A 3 -53.65 -27.91 33.40
CA LEU A 3 -54.52 -26.96 34.16
C LEU A 3 -53.83 -26.31 35.38
N THR A 4 -53.93 -25.02 35.71
CA THR A 4 -55.09 -24.13 35.72
C THR A 4 -54.69 -22.70 36.05
N ARG A 5 -55.36 -21.74 35.45
CA ARG A 5 -55.80 -20.39 35.81
C ARG A 5 -55.99 -20.05 37.30
N LYS A 6 -55.84 -18.74 37.61
CA LYS A 6 -56.89 -17.81 38.18
C LYS A 6 -56.27 -16.46 38.49
N HIS A 7 -56.72 -15.39 37.89
CA HIS A 7 -57.66 -14.27 38.18
C HIS A 7 -57.71 -13.76 39.62
N LEU A 8 -57.63 -12.41 39.80
CA LEU A 8 -58.61 -11.44 40.29
C LEU A 8 -57.89 -10.10 40.51
N ALA A 9 -58.14 -9.02 39.90
CA ALA A 9 -59.20 -8.02 39.89
C ALA A 9 -59.49 -7.33 41.27
N SER A 10 -59.33 -5.99 41.32
CA SER A 10 -60.28 -4.97 41.72
C SER A 10 -59.57 -3.65 42.06
N THR A 11 -59.88 -2.59 41.38
CA THR A 11 -60.85 -1.48 41.58
C THR A 11 -60.54 -0.47 42.66
N GLY A 12 -60.60 0.81 42.25
CA GLY A 12 -61.03 1.94 43.08
C GLY A 12 -60.21 3.21 42.86
N SER A 13 -60.61 4.09 42.01
CA SER A 13 -61.37 5.34 42.11
C SER A 13 -60.64 6.60 42.63
N LEU A 14 -60.54 7.57 41.77
CA LEU A 14 -61.15 8.90 41.70
C LEU A 14 -60.42 10.14 42.25
N LEU A 15 -60.34 11.12 41.37
CA LEU A 15 -60.42 12.57 41.47
C LEU A 15 -59.24 13.42 41.95
N GLY A 16 -58.87 14.34 41.07
CA GLY A 16 -58.13 15.58 41.38
C GLY A 16 -57.65 16.32 40.15
N ILE A 17 -58.49 17.23 39.69
CA ILE A 17 -58.25 18.18 38.59
C ILE A 17 -57.15 19.18 38.98
N SER A 18 -56.21 19.51 38.11
CA SER A 18 -55.81 20.89 37.78
C SER A 18 -54.84 20.94 36.62
N ALA A 19 -55.21 21.69 35.62
CA ALA A 19 -54.45 22.03 34.44
C ALA A 19 -53.28 22.96 34.75
N LEU A 20 -52.12 22.77 34.01
CA LEU A 20 -51.27 23.87 33.58
C LEU A 20 -50.44 23.41 32.38
N LEU A 21 -50.66 24.11 31.28
CA LEU A 21 -49.94 24.03 30.01
C LEU A 21 -48.50 24.48 30.22
N LEU A 22 -47.52 23.70 29.72
CA LEU A 22 -46.31 24.26 29.19
C LEU A 22 -45.75 23.30 28.12
N ALA A 23 -45.68 23.82 26.91
CA ALA A 23 -45.08 23.19 25.75
C ALA A 23 -43.57 22.94 25.98
N GLY A 24 -43.14 21.69 25.84
CA GLY A 24 -41.76 21.31 25.76
C GLY A 24 -41.62 20.24 24.68
N CYS A 25 -41.26 20.62 23.47
CA CYS A 25 -40.77 19.70 22.44
C CYS A 25 -39.50 19.03 22.96
N GLY A 26 -39.60 17.83 23.48
CA GLY A 26 -38.49 16.96 23.73
C GLY A 26 -38.19 16.15 22.44
N ALA A 27 -37.09 16.44 21.79
CA ALA A 27 -36.59 15.63 20.69
C ALA A 27 -36.25 14.22 21.17
N ALA A 28 -36.55 13.23 20.33
CA ALA A 28 -36.14 11.85 20.55
C ALA A 28 -34.60 11.73 20.64
N PRO A 29 -34.05 10.79 21.42
CA PRO A 29 -32.60 10.57 21.43
C PRO A 29 -32.15 10.07 20.05
N GLU A 30 -31.36 10.89 19.37
CA GLU A 30 -30.68 10.49 18.15
C GLU A 30 -29.66 9.41 18.51
N ALA A 31 -29.69 8.33 17.73
CA ALA A 31 -28.64 7.31 17.74
C ALA A 31 -27.34 8.01 17.40
N SER A 32 -26.38 7.96 18.33
CA SER A 32 -25.02 8.45 18.12
C SER A 32 -24.33 7.57 17.09
N SER A 33 -24.49 7.89 15.81
CA SER A 33 -23.52 7.52 14.81
C SER A 33 -22.31 8.46 15.02
N SER A 34 -21.24 7.94 15.57
CA SER A 34 -19.97 8.64 15.66
C SER A 34 -19.33 8.76 14.28
N SER A 35 -19.84 9.65 13.46
CA SER A 35 -19.08 10.20 12.36
C SER A 35 -18.11 11.22 12.97
N SER A 36 -16.83 10.93 12.97
CA SER A 36 -15.78 11.88 13.29
C SER A 36 -15.70 12.91 12.17
N THR A 37 -16.55 13.94 12.26
CA THR A 37 -16.44 15.12 11.40
C THR A 37 -15.30 15.95 11.96
N SER A 38 -14.14 15.94 11.31
CA SER A 38 -13.15 16.97 11.54
C SER A 38 -13.73 18.27 11.01
N SER A 39 -13.87 19.28 11.86
CA SER A 39 -14.27 20.63 11.49
C SER A 39 -13.09 21.34 10.84
N GLY A 40 -12.77 21.02 9.60
CA GLY A 40 -11.87 21.78 8.75
C GLY A 40 -12.57 23.08 8.28
N SER A 41 -11.84 24.17 8.24
CA SER A 41 -12.31 25.47 7.72
C SER A 41 -12.34 25.51 6.18
N ASN A 42 -12.01 24.41 5.52
CA ASN A 42 -11.91 24.29 4.06
C ASN A 42 -13.05 23.38 3.55
N ASP A 43 -13.76 23.87 2.52
CA ASP A 43 -14.87 23.10 1.93
C ASP A 43 -14.42 22.03 0.92
N TYR A 44 -13.12 21.95 0.65
CA TYR A 44 -12.56 20.91 -0.22
C TYR A 44 -12.79 19.51 0.36
N LEU A 45 -13.27 18.59 -0.48
CA LEU A 45 -13.54 17.21 -0.14
C LEU A 45 -12.62 16.28 -0.98
N GLY A 46 -11.59 15.72 -0.34
CA GLY A 46 -10.75 14.67 -0.91
C GLY A 46 -11.37 13.29 -0.66
N CYS A 47 -11.39 12.44 -1.68
CA CYS A 47 -11.99 11.12 -1.58
C CYS A 47 -11.00 10.04 -2.01
N ILE A 48 -11.14 8.83 -1.46
CA ILE A 48 -10.29 7.69 -1.80
C ILE A 48 -11.09 6.39 -1.88
N VAL A 49 -10.78 5.58 -2.88
CA VAL A 49 -11.32 4.22 -3.05
C VAL A 49 -10.15 3.25 -3.15
N SER A 50 -10.12 2.21 -2.30
CA SER A 50 -9.09 1.18 -2.36
C SER A 50 -9.49 0.03 -3.29
N ASP A 51 -8.48 -0.70 -3.77
CA ASP A 51 -8.65 -2.04 -4.29
C ASP A 51 -8.74 -3.08 -3.15
N PHE A 52 -8.36 -4.33 -3.43
CA PHE A 52 -8.36 -5.43 -2.46
C PHE A 52 -7.41 -5.16 -1.27
N GLY A 53 -7.73 -5.70 -0.11
CA GLY A 53 -6.92 -5.62 1.10
C GLY A 53 -7.28 -4.45 2.01
N GLY A 54 -7.98 -3.42 1.50
CA GLY A 54 -8.43 -2.27 2.30
C GLY A 54 -7.29 -1.43 2.87
N PHE A 55 -7.62 -0.40 3.67
CA PHE A 55 -6.65 0.59 4.17
C PHE A 55 -5.81 0.13 5.35
N GLN A 56 -5.87 -1.15 5.73
CA GLN A 56 -5.06 -1.75 6.80
C GLN A 56 -4.13 -2.85 6.30
N ASP A 57 -3.80 -2.83 5.03
CA ASP A 57 -2.97 -3.83 4.35
C ASP A 57 -1.48 -3.78 4.73
N LYS A 58 -1.06 -2.81 5.55
CA LYS A 58 0.30 -2.56 6.01
C LYS A 58 1.32 -2.27 4.90
N SER A 59 0.85 -1.93 3.72
CA SER A 59 1.63 -1.72 2.51
C SER A 59 0.98 -0.65 1.62
N PHE A 60 0.49 -1.03 0.46
CA PHE A 60 0.08 -0.20 -0.65
C PHE A 60 -1.12 0.73 -0.33
N ASN A 61 -2.27 0.15 0.04
CA ASN A 61 -3.47 0.92 0.32
C ASN A 61 -3.32 1.76 1.59
N GLN A 62 -2.69 1.22 2.65
CA GLN A 62 -2.45 1.96 3.88
C GLN A 62 -1.59 3.20 3.64
N ASN A 63 -0.53 3.08 2.81
CA ASN A 63 0.36 4.20 2.50
C ASN A 63 -0.34 5.24 1.62
N SER A 64 -1.17 4.81 0.67
CA SER A 64 -2.00 5.71 -0.13
C SER A 64 -3.03 6.46 0.73
N TYR A 65 -3.71 5.75 1.62
CA TYR A 65 -4.66 6.35 2.57
C TYR A 65 -3.99 7.35 3.51
N LYS A 66 -2.76 7.05 3.94
CA LYS A 66 -1.94 7.98 4.73
C LYS A 66 -1.79 9.33 4.02
N GLY A 67 -1.54 9.34 2.70
CA GLY A 67 -1.43 10.58 1.92
C GLY A 67 -2.68 11.46 2.00
N LEU A 68 -3.88 10.87 1.90
CA LEU A 68 -5.12 11.62 2.11
C LEU A 68 -5.24 12.11 3.56
N LYS A 69 -4.88 11.30 4.55
CA LYS A 69 -4.94 11.69 5.97
C LYS A 69 -3.94 12.80 6.31
N ASP A 70 -2.76 12.77 5.71
CA ASP A 70 -1.75 13.81 5.86
C ASP A 70 -2.27 15.14 5.26
N ALA A 71 -2.89 15.12 4.08
CA ALA A 71 -3.53 16.29 3.49
C ALA A 71 -4.67 16.84 4.37
N VAL A 72 -5.48 15.96 4.97
CA VAL A 72 -6.52 16.37 5.94
C VAL A 72 -5.90 17.09 7.14
N ALA A 73 -4.80 16.55 7.67
CA ALA A 73 -4.12 17.14 8.84
C ALA A 73 -3.43 18.47 8.50
N GLU A 74 -2.82 18.57 7.32
CA GLU A 74 -2.03 19.73 6.90
C GLU A 74 -2.92 20.89 6.38
N TYR A 75 -3.93 20.56 5.56
CA TYR A 75 -4.73 21.60 4.85
C TYR A 75 -6.12 21.80 5.45
N GLY A 76 -6.54 20.99 6.44
CA GLY A 76 -7.85 21.08 7.08
C GLY A 76 -9.01 20.75 6.15
N ILE A 77 -8.80 19.89 5.15
CA ILE A 77 -9.82 19.45 4.20
C ILE A 77 -10.74 18.39 4.81
N LYS A 78 -11.91 18.22 4.19
CA LYS A 78 -12.81 17.10 4.48
C LYS A 78 -12.37 15.87 3.68
N TYR A 79 -12.75 14.67 4.12
CA TYR A 79 -12.46 13.46 3.36
C TYR A 79 -13.62 12.45 3.40
N ARG A 80 -13.62 11.56 2.42
CA ARG A 80 -14.40 10.32 2.37
C ARG A 80 -13.53 9.19 1.89
N ASP A 81 -13.87 7.99 2.33
CA ASP A 81 -13.17 6.76 1.97
C ASP A 81 -14.17 5.63 1.70
N ALA A 82 -13.80 4.72 0.83
CA ALA A 82 -14.48 3.45 0.60
C ALA A 82 -13.43 2.36 0.34
N GLU A 83 -13.59 1.24 1.03
CA GLU A 83 -12.81 0.02 0.77
C GLU A 83 -13.58 -0.88 -0.19
N SER A 84 -12.86 -1.54 -1.08
CA SER A 84 -13.44 -2.55 -1.97
C SER A 84 -12.88 -3.93 -1.63
N THR A 85 -13.75 -4.89 -1.49
CA THR A 85 -13.39 -6.29 -1.21
C THR A 85 -13.49 -7.16 -2.46
N THR A 86 -14.14 -6.65 -3.50
CA THR A 86 -14.26 -7.31 -4.81
C THR A 86 -14.26 -6.26 -5.92
N GLU A 87 -13.85 -6.65 -7.12
CA GLU A 87 -13.89 -5.78 -8.31
C GLU A 87 -15.30 -5.23 -8.62
N THR A 88 -16.35 -5.98 -8.26
CA THR A 88 -17.73 -5.55 -8.47
C THR A 88 -18.14 -4.35 -7.61
N GLU A 89 -17.34 -4.00 -6.60
CA GLU A 89 -17.57 -2.86 -5.70
C GLU A 89 -16.88 -1.58 -6.21
N TYR A 90 -15.97 -1.66 -7.18
CA TYR A 90 -15.22 -0.50 -7.68
C TYR A 90 -16.12 0.59 -8.24
N ALA A 91 -16.96 0.27 -9.23
CA ALA A 91 -17.85 1.25 -9.83
C ALA A 91 -18.89 1.80 -8.84
N PRO A 92 -19.60 0.99 -8.03
CA PRO A 92 -20.49 1.52 -6.98
C PRO A 92 -19.79 2.45 -5.97
N ASN A 93 -18.56 2.13 -5.55
CA ASN A 93 -17.80 2.99 -4.63
C ASN A 93 -17.42 4.32 -5.29
N LEU A 94 -16.99 4.31 -6.54
CA LEU A 94 -16.69 5.52 -7.30
C LEU A 94 -17.93 6.38 -7.53
N ASP A 95 -19.07 5.78 -7.90
CA ASP A 95 -20.36 6.48 -8.02
C ASP A 95 -20.76 7.17 -6.72
N GLN A 96 -20.49 6.55 -5.58
CA GLN A 96 -20.74 7.16 -4.26
C GLN A 96 -19.85 8.39 -4.03
N MET A 97 -18.58 8.37 -4.49
CA MET A 97 -17.70 9.54 -4.38
C MET A 97 -18.19 10.69 -5.27
N VAL A 98 -18.62 10.39 -6.51
CA VAL A 98 -19.25 11.37 -7.41
C VAL A 98 -20.48 12.00 -6.77
N GLN A 99 -21.41 11.18 -6.25
CA GLN A 99 -22.63 11.67 -5.59
C GLN A 99 -22.36 12.49 -4.32
N SER A 100 -21.21 12.27 -3.69
CA SER A 100 -20.77 13.01 -2.51
C SER A 100 -20.20 14.40 -2.84
N GLY A 101 -19.97 14.69 -4.12
CA GLY A 101 -19.38 15.95 -4.58
C GLY A 101 -17.90 16.08 -4.23
N CYS A 102 -17.13 15.01 -4.36
CA CYS A 102 -15.67 15.03 -4.16
C CYS A 102 -15.02 16.01 -5.14
N ASN A 103 -14.06 16.81 -4.66
CA ASN A 103 -13.26 17.67 -5.52
C ASN A 103 -12.21 16.85 -6.29
N LEU A 104 -11.51 15.96 -5.57
CA LEU A 104 -10.58 14.98 -6.13
C LEU A 104 -10.92 13.61 -5.60
N THR A 105 -11.03 12.63 -6.49
CA THR A 105 -11.19 11.21 -6.13
C THR A 105 -9.91 10.44 -6.45
N ILE A 106 -9.31 9.84 -5.42
CA ILE A 106 -8.12 9.02 -5.51
C ILE A 106 -8.56 7.57 -5.64
N THR A 107 -8.11 6.89 -6.69
CA THR A 107 -8.30 5.44 -6.88
C THR A 107 -6.97 4.73 -6.68
N VAL A 108 -6.95 3.71 -5.85
CA VAL A 108 -5.72 3.04 -5.45
C VAL A 108 -5.66 1.65 -6.05
N GLY A 109 -4.75 1.48 -7.00
CA GLY A 109 -4.45 0.20 -7.62
C GLY A 109 -4.88 0.08 -9.08
N PHE A 110 -4.06 -0.64 -9.81
CA PHE A 110 -4.24 -0.98 -11.23
C PHE A 110 -5.64 -1.57 -11.54
N GLY A 111 -6.20 -2.37 -10.60
CA GLY A 111 -7.51 -2.99 -10.79
C GLY A 111 -8.68 -2.01 -10.92
N LEU A 112 -8.51 -0.75 -10.47
CA LEU A 112 -9.55 0.28 -10.61
C LEU A 112 -9.50 1.03 -11.95
N ALA A 113 -8.56 0.74 -12.86
CA ALA A 113 -8.35 1.53 -14.07
C ALA A 113 -9.62 1.64 -14.94
N ASP A 114 -10.27 0.52 -15.26
CA ASP A 114 -11.48 0.52 -16.09
C ASP A 114 -12.64 1.28 -15.43
N ALA A 115 -12.87 1.06 -14.13
CA ALA A 115 -13.92 1.74 -13.39
C ALA A 115 -13.63 3.25 -13.24
N THR A 116 -12.37 3.63 -12.98
CA THR A 116 -11.96 5.03 -12.93
C THR A 116 -12.17 5.73 -14.25
N LYS A 117 -11.78 5.08 -15.36
CA LYS A 117 -11.98 5.61 -16.71
C LYS A 117 -13.44 5.86 -17.01
N GLU A 118 -14.31 4.86 -16.80
CA GLU A 118 -15.74 4.97 -17.06
C GLU A 118 -16.39 6.13 -16.27
N VAL A 119 -16.06 6.23 -14.97
CA VAL A 119 -16.62 7.28 -14.11
C VAL A 119 -16.04 8.65 -14.47
N ALA A 120 -14.77 8.76 -14.81
CA ALA A 120 -14.13 10.02 -15.19
C ALA A 120 -14.67 10.54 -16.55
N GLU A 121 -14.87 9.67 -17.54
CA GLU A 121 -15.51 10.00 -18.83
C GLU A 121 -16.94 10.55 -18.64
N ALA A 122 -17.68 9.97 -17.68
CA ALA A 122 -19.05 10.41 -17.38
C ALA A 122 -19.11 11.73 -16.57
N ASN A 123 -18.00 12.12 -15.93
CA ASN A 123 -17.91 13.29 -15.03
C ASN A 123 -16.70 14.18 -15.37
N PRO A 124 -16.67 14.83 -16.55
CA PRO A 124 -15.50 15.56 -17.06
C PRO A 124 -15.13 16.80 -16.22
N ASP A 125 -16.04 17.30 -15.39
CA ASP A 125 -15.80 18.46 -14.51
C ASP A 125 -15.24 18.04 -13.13
N MET A 126 -15.06 16.76 -12.87
CA MET A 126 -14.49 16.22 -11.63
C MET A 126 -13.07 15.73 -11.87
N HIS A 127 -12.20 15.90 -10.88
CA HIS A 127 -10.82 15.42 -10.96
C HIS A 127 -10.64 14.05 -10.31
N PHE A 128 -9.80 13.25 -10.94
CA PHE A 128 -9.41 11.92 -10.46
C PHE A 128 -7.89 11.80 -10.45
N THR A 129 -7.39 10.96 -9.58
CA THR A 129 -6.00 10.48 -9.66
C THR A 129 -5.99 8.99 -9.40
N ILE A 130 -5.18 8.24 -10.15
CA ILE A 130 -5.05 6.81 -10.02
C ILE A 130 -3.62 6.42 -9.67
N VAL A 131 -3.46 5.56 -8.67
CA VAL A 131 -2.16 5.05 -8.25
C VAL A 131 -1.88 3.72 -8.95
N ASP A 132 -0.68 3.58 -9.52
CA ASP A 132 -0.17 2.40 -10.23
C ASP A 132 -0.86 2.09 -11.55
N ASP A 133 -1.45 3.09 -12.20
CA ASP A 133 -1.92 2.98 -13.57
C ASP A 133 -1.67 4.28 -14.36
N ASN A 134 -1.28 4.16 -15.62
CA ASN A 134 -1.13 5.29 -16.56
C ASN A 134 -1.78 5.00 -17.92
N SER A 135 -2.73 4.07 -17.96
CA SER A 135 -3.44 3.70 -19.20
C SER A 135 -4.60 4.63 -19.56
N ILE A 136 -5.00 5.53 -18.63
CA ILE A 136 -6.16 6.40 -18.80
C ILE A 136 -5.69 7.75 -19.37
N GLU A 137 -6.03 8.01 -20.63
CA GLU A 137 -5.70 9.25 -21.36
C GLU A 137 -6.89 10.23 -21.31
N LEU A 138 -7.16 10.84 -20.15
CA LEU A 138 -8.22 11.83 -19.95
C LEU A 138 -7.67 13.08 -19.25
N ASP A 139 -8.13 14.28 -19.66
CA ASP A 139 -7.68 15.56 -19.12
C ASP A 139 -8.00 15.76 -17.62
N ASN A 140 -8.96 14.98 -17.10
CA ASN A 140 -9.40 15.02 -15.70
C ASN A 140 -8.90 13.84 -14.86
N VAL A 141 -7.95 13.04 -15.37
CA VAL A 141 -7.32 11.94 -14.64
C VAL A 141 -5.81 12.14 -14.59
N ARG A 142 -5.23 12.20 -13.38
CA ARG A 142 -3.79 12.26 -13.17
C ARG A 142 -3.26 10.91 -12.73
N PRO A 143 -2.38 10.25 -13.51
CA PRO A 143 -1.65 9.05 -13.08
C PRO A 143 -0.61 9.37 -12.00
N ILE A 144 -0.49 8.47 -11.01
CA ILE A 144 0.62 8.43 -10.05
C ILE A 144 1.29 7.06 -10.19
N VAL A 145 2.47 7.04 -10.79
CA VAL A 145 3.24 5.81 -11.03
C VAL A 145 4.65 5.92 -10.48
N PHE A 146 5.35 4.80 -10.33
CA PHE A 146 6.64 4.76 -9.67
C PHE A 146 7.62 3.87 -10.45
N ASP A 147 8.83 4.37 -10.70
CA ASP A 147 9.95 3.56 -11.21
C ASP A 147 10.64 2.84 -10.05
N THR A 148 9.91 1.89 -9.48
CA THR A 148 10.36 1.11 -8.33
C THR A 148 11.56 0.22 -8.64
N ALA A 149 11.84 -0.07 -9.94
CA ALA A 149 13.03 -0.79 -10.34
C ALA A 149 14.30 -0.13 -9.82
N GLN A 150 14.36 1.20 -9.77
CA GLN A 150 15.52 1.94 -9.30
C GLN A 150 15.87 1.62 -7.83
N ALA A 151 14.86 1.66 -6.93
CA ALA A 151 15.06 1.32 -5.52
C ALA A 151 15.19 -0.20 -5.30
N ALA A 152 14.50 -1.02 -6.10
CA ALA A 152 14.62 -2.46 -6.07
C ALA A 152 16.03 -2.93 -6.51
N PHE A 153 16.67 -2.23 -7.43
CA PHE A 153 18.07 -2.46 -7.79
C PHE A 153 19.00 -2.27 -6.59
N GLN A 154 18.84 -1.19 -5.83
CA GLN A 154 19.61 -0.99 -4.60
C GLN A 154 19.32 -2.10 -3.57
N ALA A 155 18.06 -2.52 -3.43
CA ALA A 155 17.67 -3.61 -2.54
C ALA A 155 18.28 -4.96 -2.95
N GLY A 156 18.35 -5.25 -4.26
CA GLY A 156 19.00 -6.44 -4.79
C GLY A 156 20.51 -6.45 -4.54
N TYR A 157 21.17 -5.31 -4.74
CA TYR A 157 22.58 -5.14 -4.39
C TYR A 157 22.83 -5.38 -2.89
N LEU A 158 22.01 -4.77 -2.04
CA LEU A 158 22.06 -4.96 -0.59
C LEU A 158 21.85 -6.42 -0.20
N ALA A 159 20.84 -7.08 -0.78
CA ALA A 159 20.55 -8.49 -0.51
C ALA A 159 21.77 -9.37 -0.88
N ALA A 160 22.38 -9.13 -2.04
CA ALA A 160 23.57 -9.86 -2.47
C ALA A 160 24.79 -9.60 -1.55
N ALA A 161 24.92 -8.39 -1.00
CA ALA A 161 25.98 -8.06 -0.04
C ALA A 161 25.73 -8.67 1.36
N GLN A 162 24.49 -8.91 1.76
CA GLN A 162 24.13 -9.39 3.09
C GLN A 162 23.90 -10.90 3.18
N THR A 163 23.55 -11.58 2.08
CA THR A 163 23.29 -13.03 2.09
C THR A 163 24.48 -13.81 2.64
N LYS A 164 24.21 -14.85 3.40
CA LYS A 164 25.20 -15.79 3.94
C LYS A 164 25.24 -17.08 3.15
N THR A 165 24.13 -17.42 2.51
CA THR A 165 23.97 -18.66 1.74
C THR A 165 24.35 -18.47 0.27
N GLY A 166 24.41 -17.23 -0.23
CA GLY A 166 24.55 -16.92 -1.63
C GLY A 166 23.25 -17.11 -2.44
N LYS A 167 22.09 -17.20 -1.75
CA LYS A 167 20.79 -17.32 -2.39
C LYS A 167 19.81 -16.34 -1.79
N VAL A 168 19.16 -15.57 -2.66
CA VAL A 168 18.09 -14.66 -2.31
C VAL A 168 16.85 -15.01 -3.13
N ALA A 169 15.67 -14.57 -2.71
CA ALA A 169 14.43 -14.92 -3.40
C ALA A 169 13.49 -13.74 -3.54
N THR A 170 12.67 -13.76 -4.59
CA THR A 170 11.53 -12.86 -4.72
C THR A 170 10.33 -13.58 -5.31
N TYR A 171 9.13 -13.10 -5.00
CA TYR A 171 7.88 -13.55 -5.60
C TYR A 171 6.87 -12.41 -5.63
N GLY A 172 5.89 -12.50 -6.53
CA GLY A 172 4.81 -11.53 -6.66
C GLY A 172 3.47 -12.02 -6.12
N GLY A 173 2.55 -11.09 -5.87
CA GLY A 173 1.13 -11.39 -5.69
C GLY A 173 0.51 -11.87 -7.00
N MET A 174 0.28 -10.93 -7.93
CA MET A 174 -0.16 -11.19 -9.29
C MET A 174 0.89 -10.71 -10.30
N GLU A 175 0.86 -11.27 -11.51
CA GLU A 175 1.79 -10.91 -12.58
C GLU A 175 1.35 -9.61 -13.27
N PHE A 176 1.54 -8.48 -12.56
CA PHE A 176 1.29 -7.15 -13.10
C PHE A 176 2.61 -6.40 -13.34
N PRO A 177 2.67 -5.48 -14.31
CA PRO A 177 3.87 -4.67 -14.55
C PRO A 177 4.36 -3.92 -13.30
N THR A 178 3.44 -3.44 -12.45
CA THR A 178 3.71 -2.75 -11.18
C THR A 178 4.24 -3.68 -10.08
N VAL A 179 4.20 -4.99 -10.27
CA VAL A 179 4.78 -6.04 -9.42
C VAL A 179 6.10 -6.52 -10.00
N THR A 180 6.13 -6.89 -11.29
CA THR A 180 7.33 -7.45 -11.94
C THR A 180 8.47 -6.44 -12.01
N ILE A 181 8.17 -5.14 -12.05
CA ILE A 181 9.17 -4.06 -12.00
C ILE A 181 10.07 -4.13 -10.75
N PHE A 182 9.54 -4.49 -9.58
CA PHE A 182 10.35 -4.72 -8.38
C PHE A 182 11.25 -5.95 -8.53
N MET A 183 10.68 -7.04 -9.05
CA MET A 183 11.38 -8.32 -9.21
C MET A 183 12.51 -8.19 -10.21
N ASP A 184 12.29 -7.45 -11.30
CA ASP A 184 13.32 -7.13 -12.31
C ASP A 184 14.45 -6.28 -11.73
N GLY A 185 14.10 -5.17 -11.08
CA GLY A 185 15.09 -4.29 -10.46
C GLY A 185 15.92 -5.02 -9.40
N PHE A 186 15.28 -5.82 -8.56
CA PHE A 186 15.95 -6.64 -7.55
C PHE A 186 16.95 -7.62 -8.18
N ALA A 187 16.54 -8.37 -9.20
CA ALA A 187 17.42 -9.33 -9.87
C ALA A 187 18.58 -8.64 -10.60
N GLN A 188 18.34 -7.47 -11.22
CA GLN A 188 19.39 -6.67 -11.85
C GLN A 188 20.40 -6.16 -10.81
N GLY A 189 19.94 -5.73 -9.62
CA GLY A 189 20.82 -5.32 -8.52
C GLY A 189 21.72 -6.44 -8.02
N VAL A 190 21.17 -7.67 -7.89
CA VAL A 190 21.96 -8.87 -7.56
C VAL A 190 23.00 -9.18 -8.65
N ALA A 191 22.59 -9.11 -9.92
CA ALA A 191 23.49 -9.35 -11.04
C ALA A 191 24.64 -8.32 -11.08
N TYR A 192 24.33 -7.05 -10.82
CA TYR A 192 25.32 -5.99 -10.73
C TYR A 192 26.31 -6.23 -9.58
N TYR A 193 25.85 -6.65 -8.39
CA TYR A 193 26.74 -7.04 -7.29
C TYR A 193 27.69 -8.18 -7.71
N ASN A 194 27.14 -9.22 -8.34
CA ASN A 194 27.93 -10.35 -8.83
C ASN A 194 29.03 -9.90 -9.78
N GLU A 195 28.71 -8.99 -10.71
CA GLU A 195 29.70 -8.43 -11.64
C GLU A 195 30.78 -7.62 -10.91
N GLN A 196 30.37 -6.71 -10.01
CA GLN A 196 31.31 -5.82 -9.32
C GLN A 196 32.22 -6.55 -8.32
N LYS A 197 31.75 -7.60 -7.68
CA LYS A 197 32.45 -8.31 -6.60
C LYS A 197 33.00 -9.66 -7.03
N GLY A 198 32.74 -10.12 -8.27
CA GLY A 198 33.10 -11.47 -8.70
C GLY A 198 32.41 -12.56 -7.90
N ALA A 199 31.19 -12.28 -7.42
CA ALA A 199 30.33 -13.18 -6.62
C ALA A 199 29.45 -14.02 -7.56
N ASN A 200 28.66 -14.93 -6.95
CA ASN A 200 27.68 -15.75 -7.67
C ASN A 200 26.45 -15.97 -6.80
N VAL A 201 25.79 -14.87 -6.44
CA VAL A 201 24.52 -14.91 -5.70
C VAL A 201 23.39 -15.27 -6.67
N GLU A 202 22.57 -16.24 -6.28
CA GLU A 202 21.45 -16.75 -7.07
C GLU A 202 20.16 -16.07 -6.64
N VAL A 203 19.30 -15.68 -7.60
CA VAL A 203 17.95 -15.18 -7.36
C VAL A 203 16.97 -16.32 -7.65
N LEU A 204 16.20 -16.72 -6.64
CA LEU A 204 15.11 -17.68 -6.76
C LEU A 204 13.79 -16.95 -6.99
N GLY A 205 12.87 -17.60 -7.70
CA GLY A 205 11.49 -17.14 -7.86
C GLY A 205 11.23 -16.12 -8.97
N TRP A 206 12.29 -15.63 -9.67
CA TRP A 206 12.14 -14.75 -10.83
C TRP A 206 13.23 -14.97 -11.88
N ASN A 207 12.82 -14.91 -13.13
CA ASN A 207 13.74 -14.93 -14.28
C ASN A 207 13.45 -13.73 -15.18
N THR A 208 14.36 -12.76 -15.20
CA THR A 208 14.26 -11.50 -15.96
C THR A 208 14.22 -11.70 -17.47
N GLU A 209 14.93 -12.71 -18.00
CA GLU A 209 14.97 -12.95 -19.45
C GLU A 209 13.66 -13.59 -19.94
N ALA A 210 13.13 -14.55 -19.17
CA ALA A 210 11.88 -15.24 -19.50
C ALA A 210 10.63 -14.47 -19.06
N GLN A 211 10.79 -13.41 -18.25
CA GLN A 211 9.71 -12.67 -17.59
C GLN A 211 8.71 -13.65 -16.93
N SER A 212 9.24 -14.58 -16.14
CA SER A 212 8.45 -15.62 -15.48
C SER A 212 8.97 -15.93 -14.10
N GLY A 213 8.07 -16.29 -13.18
CA GLY A 213 8.46 -16.55 -11.81
C GLY A 213 7.35 -17.11 -10.94
N THR A 214 7.49 -16.89 -9.65
CA THR A 214 6.57 -17.36 -8.62
C THR A 214 5.59 -16.26 -8.26
N PHE A 215 4.30 -16.56 -8.36
CA PHE A 215 3.20 -15.68 -7.95
C PHE A 215 2.21 -16.43 -7.08
N THR A 216 1.57 -15.73 -6.14
CA THR A 216 0.51 -16.31 -5.29
C THR A 216 -0.85 -16.35 -5.99
N GLY A 217 -1.04 -15.50 -7.00
CA GLY A 217 -2.27 -15.35 -7.77
C GLY A 217 -3.32 -14.47 -7.09
N ASP A 218 -2.98 -13.83 -5.96
CA ASP A 218 -3.79 -12.83 -5.25
C ASP A 218 -2.92 -11.97 -4.33
N PHE A 219 -3.54 -10.98 -3.64
CA PHE A 219 -2.92 -10.13 -2.64
C PHE A 219 -3.53 -10.29 -1.23
N GLU A 220 -4.27 -11.37 -0.98
CA GLU A 220 -5.05 -11.54 0.26
C GLU A 220 -4.62 -12.74 1.10
N ASP A 221 -4.29 -13.88 0.49
CA ASP A 221 -4.01 -15.14 1.19
C ASP A 221 -2.56 -15.21 1.71
N ALA A 222 -2.36 -14.74 2.94
CA ALA A 222 -1.06 -14.83 3.63
C ALA A 222 -0.51 -16.27 3.74
N THR A 223 -1.38 -17.30 3.68
CA THR A 223 -0.94 -18.70 3.72
C THR A 223 -0.13 -19.08 2.49
N LYS A 224 -0.48 -18.52 1.32
CA LYS A 224 0.30 -18.70 0.09
C LYS A 224 1.68 -18.06 0.19
N GLY A 225 1.75 -16.84 0.75
CA GLY A 225 3.02 -16.17 1.02
C GLY A 225 3.91 -16.97 1.96
N LYS A 226 3.33 -17.51 3.04
CA LYS A 226 4.03 -18.37 3.98
C LYS A 226 4.59 -19.63 3.29
N THR A 227 3.76 -20.29 2.46
CA THR A 227 4.14 -21.51 1.74
C THR A 227 5.27 -21.24 0.74
N ASN A 228 5.17 -20.16 -0.07
CA ASN A 228 6.22 -19.79 -1.01
C ASN A 228 7.53 -19.49 -0.29
N THR A 229 7.47 -18.77 0.82
CA THR A 229 8.65 -18.43 1.62
C THR A 229 9.30 -19.68 2.22
N GLN A 230 8.53 -20.61 2.77
CA GLN A 230 9.06 -21.89 3.27
C GLN A 230 9.79 -22.67 2.18
N ASN A 231 9.22 -22.72 0.96
CA ASN A 231 9.87 -23.35 -0.18
C ASN A 231 11.21 -22.69 -0.57
N PHE A 232 11.33 -21.36 -0.47
CA PHE A 232 12.60 -20.67 -0.74
C PHE A 232 13.62 -20.89 0.37
N LEU A 233 13.21 -20.87 1.63
CA LEU A 233 14.06 -21.19 2.79
C LEU A 233 14.60 -22.62 2.69
N ASP A 234 13.77 -23.59 2.29
CA ASP A 234 14.18 -24.99 2.07
C ASP A 234 15.18 -25.13 0.90
N GLN A 235 15.14 -24.23 -0.08
CA GLN A 235 16.12 -24.17 -1.17
C GLN A 235 17.39 -23.40 -0.77
N GLY A 236 17.42 -22.85 0.44
CA GLY A 236 18.56 -22.17 1.04
C GLY A 236 18.59 -20.67 0.82
N ALA A 237 17.51 -20.03 0.37
CA ALA A 237 17.45 -18.58 0.37
C ALA A 237 17.40 -18.04 1.81
N ASP A 238 18.11 -16.95 2.09
CA ASP A 238 18.16 -16.32 3.39
C ASP A 238 17.70 -14.83 3.39
N ILE A 239 17.40 -14.29 2.20
CA ILE A 239 16.77 -12.96 2.06
C ILE A 239 15.63 -13.07 1.07
N ILE A 240 14.42 -12.68 1.49
CA ILE A 240 13.21 -12.82 0.68
C ILE A 240 12.55 -11.44 0.49
N LEU A 241 12.23 -11.12 -0.78
CA LEU A 241 11.47 -9.95 -1.19
C LEU A 241 10.06 -10.38 -1.64
N PRO A 242 9.02 -10.27 -0.79
CA PRO A 242 7.64 -10.50 -1.20
C PRO A 242 7.05 -9.24 -1.83
N VAL A 243 6.77 -9.25 -3.13
CA VAL A 243 6.09 -8.15 -3.83
C VAL A 243 4.60 -8.49 -3.90
N ALA A 244 3.95 -8.52 -2.74
CA ALA A 244 2.64 -9.17 -2.62
C ALA A 244 1.70 -8.53 -1.59
N GLY A 245 1.93 -7.27 -1.17
CA GLY A 245 1.06 -6.58 -0.21
C GLY A 245 0.79 -7.40 1.06
N PRO A 246 -0.49 -7.56 1.48
CA PRO A 246 -0.88 -8.30 2.68
C PRO A 246 -0.40 -9.75 2.73
N VAL A 247 -0.25 -10.40 1.58
CA VAL A 247 0.30 -11.77 1.47
C VAL A 247 1.72 -11.87 2.03
N GLY A 248 2.49 -10.78 1.96
CA GLY A 248 3.83 -10.66 2.55
C GLY A 248 3.86 -10.87 4.07
N SER A 249 2.74 -10.71 4.79
CA SER A 249 2.67 -11.03 6.21
C SER A 249 2.96 -12.52 6.48
N GLY A 250 2.57 -13.40 5.57
CA GLY A 250 2.93 -14.82 5.62
C GLY A 250 4.44 -15.05 5.48
N THR A 251 5.16 -14.22 4.71
CA THR A 251 6.62 -14.25 4.63
C THR A 251 7.25 -13.89 5.98
N LEU A 252 6.76 -12.82 6.62
CA LEU A 252 7.26 -12.42 7.94
C LEU A 252 7.09 -13.55 8.97
N GLU A 253 5.93 -14.22 8.98
CA GLU A 253 5.69 -15.36 9.86
C GLU A 253 6.62 -16.52 9.55
N ALA A 254 6.76 -16.92 8.27
CA ALA A 254 7.63 -18.03 7.87
C ALA A 254 9.09 -17.79 8.26
N VAL A 255 9.62 -16.58 8.01
CA VAL A 255 11.00 -16.22 8.38
C VAL A 255 11.18 -16.22 9.90
N LYS A 256 10.22 -15.68 10.66
CA LYS A 256 10.26 -15.67 12.13
C LYS A 256 10.28 -17.10 12.70
N GLU A 257 9.44 -17.99 12.16
CA GLU A 257 9.41 -19.40 12.56
C GLU A 257 10.71 -20.13 12.19
N TYR A 258 11.22 -19.89 10.97
CA TYR A 258 12.49 -20.45 10.52
C TYR A 258 13.65 -20.04 11.42
N ASN A 259 13.77 -18.75 11.74
CA ASN A 259 14.83 -18.22 12.60
C ASN A 259 14.76 -18.78 14.01
N ALA A 260 13.56 -19.07 14.53
CA ALA A 260 13.40 -19.67 15.85
C ALA A 260 13.93 -21.12 15.91
N THR A 261 13.94 -21.84 14.79
CA THR A 261 14.40 -23.23 14.68
C THR A 261 15.80 -23.37 14.09
N SER A 262 16.32 -22.32 13.46
CA SER A 262 17.59 -22.31 12.71
C SER A 262 18.47 -21.11 13.10
N PRO A 263 18.84 -20.94 14.39
CA PRO A 263 19.52 -19.73 14.88
C PRO A 263 20.93 -19.50 14.26
N GLU A 264 21.51 -20.54 13.65
CA GLU A 264 22.81 -20.45 12.97
C GLU A 264 22.70 -19.87 11.54
N ASN A 265 21.49 -19.87 10.97
CA ASN A 265 21.22 -19.47 9.59
C ASN A 265 20.01 -18.53 9.55
N LEU A 266 20.15 -17.33 10.11
CA LEU A 266 19.06 -16.36 10.17
C LEU A 266 18.73 -15.85 8.77
N ALA A 267 17.43 -15.85 8.46
CA ALA A 267 16.88 -15.22 7.27
C ALA A 267 16.25 -13.85 7.58
N SER A 268 16.11 -13.02 6.56
CA SER A 268 15.51 -11.69 6.65
C SER A 268 14.58 -11.39 5.47
N VAL A 269 13.82 -10.31 5.59
CA VAL A 269 12.81 -9.88 4.62
C VAL A 269 13.14 -8.46 4.15
N ILE A 270 12.98 -8.19 2.87
CA ILE A 270 12.90 -6.84 2.33
C ILE A 270 11.43 -6.55 2.07
N TRP A 271 10.86 -5.54 2.77
CA TRP A 271 9.46 -5.19 2.62
C TRP A 271 9.24 -4.28 1.40
N VAL A 272 7.97 -3.98 1.06
CA VAL A 272 7.62 -3.12 -0.08
C VAL A 272 6.63 -2.02 0.30
N ASP A 273 6.59 -0.97 -0.51
CA ASP A 273 5.67 0.17 -0.51
C ASP A 273 5.85 1.13 0.66
N ALA A 274 5.80 0.64 1.87
CA ALA A 274 5.94 1.40 3.11
C ALA A 274 7.14 0.90 3.93
N ASP A 275 7.56 1.64 4.95
CA ASP A 275 8.54 1.15 5.92
C ASP A 275 7.94 -0.02 6.71
N GLY A 276 8.43 -1.23 6.42
CA GLY A 276 7.94 -2.46 7.01
C GLY A 276 8.13 -2.52 8.54
N VAL A 277 9.13 -1.83 9.08
CA VAL A 277 9.34 -1.76 10.53
C VAL A 277 8.25 -0.92 11.19
N GLU A 278 7.82 0.17 10.55
CA GLU A 278 6.71 0.99 11.05
C GLU A 278 5.36 0.28 10.95
N THR A 279 5.11 -0.42 9.82
CA THR A 279 3.84 -1.09 9.58
C THR A 279 3.74 -2.48 10.21
N ASN A 280 4.87 -3.14 10.51
CA ASN A 280 4.96 -4.47 11.12
C ASN A 280 5.96 -4.49 12.29
N PRO A 281 5.76 -3.71 13.36
CA PRO A 281 6.76 -3.54 14.44
C PRO A 281 7.12 -4.84 15.17
N ASP A 282 6.24 -5.85 15.17
CA ASP A 282 6.50 -7.16 15.78
C ASP A 282 7.53 -8.02 15.00
N PHE A 283 7.94 -7.53 13.82
CA PHE A 283 8.87 -8.20 12.91
C PHE A 283 10.13 -7.35 12.63
N GLN A 284 10.35 -6.26 13.37
CA GLN A 284 11.48 -5.35 13.15
C GLN A 284 12.85 -6.02 13.13
N ASP A 285 13.01 -7.13 13.84
CA ASP A 285 14.28 -7.86 13.96
C ASP A 285 14.60 -8.75 12.74
N ILE A 286 13.67 -8.87 11.81
CA ILE A 286 13.83 -9.67 10.58
C ILE A 286 13.64 -8.85 9.29
N ILE A 287 13.22 -7.60 9.39
CA ILE A 287 13.08 -6.71 8.22
C ILE A 287 14.40 -5.97 8.01
N LEU A 288 15.12 -6.36 6.95
CA LEU A 288 16.41 -5.77 6.58
C LEU A 288 16.29 -4.31 6.14
N THR A 289 15.32 -4.03 5.31
CA THR A 289 14.92 -2.72 4.80
C THR A 289 13.56 -2.86 4.08
N SER A 290 13.11 -1.76 3.45
CA SER A 290 11.93 -1.77 2.58
C SER A 290 12.20 -0.99 1.30
N ILE A 291 11.62 -1.45 0.18
CA ILE A 291 11.57 -0.68 -1.07
C ILE A 291 10.36 0.25 -0.97
N MET A 292 10.62 1.53 -0.77
CA MET A 292 9.60 2.54 -0.53
C MET A 292 8.99 3.06 -1.82
N LYS A 293 7.65 3.19 -1.83
CA LYS A 293 6.89 4.03 -2.77
C LYS A 293 6.26 5.17 -1.98
N LYS A 294 6.64 6.41 -2.25
CA LYS A 294 6.16 7.60 -1.52
C LYS A 294 4.78 8.03 -2.01
N MET A 295 3.81 7.11 -2.01
CA MET A 295 2.42 7.36 -2.40
C MET A 295 1.77 8.42 -1.52
N ASP A 296 2.08 8.42 -0.23
CA ASP A 296 1.61 9.42 0.72
C ASP A 296 2.00 10.84 0.30
N ALA A 297 3.27 11.06 -0.04
CA ALA A 297 3.75 12.37 -0.50
C ALA A 297 3.13 12.78 -1.85
N ALA A 298 3.09 11.84 -2.82
CA ALA A 298 2.54 12.10 -4.15
C ALA A 298 1.03 12.45 -4.11
N ILE A 299 0.26 11.76 -3.28
CA ILE A 299 -1.16 12.02 -3.08
C ILE A 299 -1.37 13.38 -2.39
N THR A 300 -0.60 13.66 -1.31
CA THR A 300 -0.68 14.95 -0.61
C THR A 300 -0.34 16.12 -1.54
N GLU A 301 0.68 15.98 -2.39
CA GLU A 301 1.06 16.98 -3.41
C GLU A 301 -0.05 17.14 -4.45
N THR A 302 -0.65 16.04 -4.95
CA THR A 302 -1.72 16.08 -5.95
C THR A 302 -2.96 16.80 -5.39
N ILE A 303 -3.36 16.51 -4.14
CA ILE A 303 -4.44 17.22 -3.45
C ILE A 303 -4.12 18.73 -3.35
N LYS A 304 -2.89 19.07 -2.97
CA LYS A 304 -2.46 20.47 -2.85
C LYS A 304 -2.51 21.21 -4.20
N SER A 305 -2.01 20.58 -5.25
CA SER A 305 -2.03 21.11 -6.60
C SER A 305 -3.47 21.37 -7.09
N ASP A 306 -4.37 20.43 -6.83
CA ASP A 306 -5.79 20.56 -7.19
C ASP A 306 -6.49 21.68 -6.40
N MET A 307 -6.25 21.77 -5.09
CA MET A 307 -6.77 22.85 -4.24
C MET A 307 -6.33 24.23 -4.70
N ASP A 308 -5.11 24.35 -5.24
CA ASP A 308 -4.54 25.61 -5.76
C ASP A 308 -5.05 25.95 -7.18
N GLY A 309 -5.89 25.10 -7.78
CA GLY A 309 -6.40 25.25 -9.15
C GLY A 309 -5.34 24.92 -10.21
N ASN A 310 -4.32 24.14 -9.86
CA ASN A 310 -3.23 23.72 -10.73
C ASN A 310 -3.28 22.22 -11.04
N PHE A 311 -4.49 21.64 -11.10
CA PHE A 311 -4.63 20.24 -11.53
C PHE A 311 -4.04 20.04 -12.92
N THR A 312 -3.35 18.93 -13.11
CA THR A 312 -2.83 18.50 -14.42
C THR A 312 -3.05 17.00 -14.57
N SER A 313 -3.29 16.55 -15.80
CA SER A 313 -3.33 15.13 -16.16
C SER A 313 -1.93 14.56 -16.44
N ASP A 314 -0.87 15.36 -16.39
CA ASP A 314 0.49 14.88 -16.52
C ASP A 314 0.81 13.87 -15.40
N ALA A 315 1.38 12.75 -15.77
CA ALA A 315 1.72 11.68 -14.82
C ALA A 315 2.76 12.16 -13.80
N TYR A 316 2.51 11.88 -12.51
CA TYR A 316 3.57 11.88 -11.52
C TYR A 316 4.34 10.56 -11.63
N ILE A 317 5.65 10.64 -11.83
CA ILE A 317 6.54 9.48 -11.86
C ILE A 317 7.50 9.59 -10.68
N GLY A 318 7.31 8.72 -9.66
CA GLY A 318 8.21 8.62 -8.52
C GLY A 318 9.51 7.92 -8.91
N THR A 319 10.65 8.56 -8.66
CA THR A 319 12.00 8.09 -8.99
C THR A 319 12.95 8.29 -7.81
N LEU A 320 14.19 7.80 -7.88
CA LEU A 320 15.25 8.14 -6.91
C LEU A 320 15.62 9.63 -6.96
N GLU A 321 15.46 10.30 -8.10
CA GLU A 321 15.81 11.71 -8.27
C GLU A 321 14.87 12.64 -7.49
N ASN A 322 13.57 12.33 -7.48
CA ASN A 322 12.56 13.12 -6.75
C ASN A 322 12.18 12.51 -5.38
N ASP A 323 12.98 11.53 -4.91
CA ASP A 323 12.72 10.78 -3.68
C ASP A 323 11.33 10.09 -3.65
N GLY A 324 10.69 9.88 -4.81
CA GLY A 324 9.43 9.17 -4.94
C GLY A 324 9.56 7.67 -4.68
N VAL A 325 10.76 7.11 -4.87
CA VAL A 325 11.13 5.75 -4.46
C VAL A 325 12.46 5.79 -3.70
N GLY A 326 12.76 4.73 -2.94
CA GLY A 326 14.01 4.64 -2.19
C GLY A 326 14.04 3.44 -1.26
N LEU A 327 15.10 3.31 -0.47
CA LEU A 327 15.18 2.33 0.61
C LEU A 327 14.78 2.98 1.94
N ALA A 328 14.08 2.22 2.78
CA ALA A 328 13.86 2.58 4.18
C ALA A 328 15.18 2.48 4.98
N PRO A 329 15.28 3.12 6.15
CA PRO A 329 16.38 2.91 7.07
C PRO A 329 16.56 1.42 7.42
N PHE A 330 17.78 1.03 7.78
CA PHE A 330 18.08 -0.37 8.12
C PHE A 330 17.66 -0.76 9.55
N HIS A 331 17.20 0.18 10.37
CA HIS A 331 16.67 -0.05 11.72
C HIS A 331 17.54 -1.01 12.55
N SER A 332 17.02 -2.18 12.90
CA SER A 332 17.75 -3.21 13.67
C SER A 332 18.98 -3.75 12.95
N PHE A 333 19.05 -3.61 11.62
CA PHE A 333 20.19 -4.03 10.79
C PHE A 333 21.22 -2.95 10.54
N GLU A 334 21.03 -1.73 11.10
CA GLU A 334 21.93 -0.58 10.88
C GLU A 334 23.42 -0.90 11.14
N SER A 335 23.70 -1.69 12.18
CA SER A 335 25.07 -2.13 12.49
C SER A 335 25.55 -3.34 11.71
N ALA A 336 24.63 -4.08 11.07
CA ALA A 336 24.95 -5.27 10.26
C ALA A 336 25.32 -4.90 8.81
N VAL A 337 24.78 -3.79 8.32
CA VAL A 337 25.14 -3.24 7.01
C VAL A 337 26.42 -2.42 7.17
N SER A 338 27.52 -2.83 6.51
CA SER A 338 28.81 -2.16 6.63
C SER A 338 28.78 -0.74 6.04
N ASP A 339 29.65 0.15 6.57
CA ASP A 339 29.82 1.49 6.01
C ASP A 339 30.25 1.46 4.52
N GLU A 340 31.01 0.43 4.10
CA GLU A 340 31.35 0.22 2.70
C GLU A 340 30.10 -0.03 1.86
N THR A 341 29.22 -0.96 2.29
CA THR A 341 27.97 -1.25 1.58
C THR A 341 27.05 -0.03 1.51
N LYS A 342 26.94 0.75 2.60
CA LYS A 342 26.17 2.00 2.61
C LYS A 342 26.70 3.00 1.59
N ALA A 343 28.02 3.21 1.55
CA ALA A 343 28.65 4.10 0.57
C ALA A 343 28.47 3.61 -0.87
N GLU A 344 28.46 2.30 -1.10
CA GLU A 344 28.18 1.71 -2.41
C GLU A 344 26.71 1.93 -2.83
N LEU A 345 25.77 1.78 -1.91
CA LEU A 345 24.34 2.07 -2.18
C LEU A 345 24.10 3.55 -2.50
N ASP A 346 24.77 4.48 -1.78
CA ASP A 346 24.73 5.90 -2.10
C ASP A 346 25.28 6.18 -3.50
N LYS A 347 26.42 5.55 -3.85
CA LYS A 347 27.01 5.67 -5.18
C LYS A 347 26.09 5.12 -6.26
N ILE A 348 25.44 3.97 -6.03
CA ILE A 348 24.47 3.37 -6.96
C ILE A 348 23.30 4.33 -7.17
N LYS A 349 22.78 4.95 -6.09
CA LYS A 349 21.71 5.97 -6.19
C LYS A 349 22.14 7.11 -7.13
N GLU A 350 23.34 7.68 -6.91
CA GLU A 350 23.88 8.75 -7.75
C GLU A 350 24.08 8.31 -9.20
N ASP A 351 24.57 7.09 -9.43
CA ASP A 351 24.81 6.54 -10.77
C ASP A 351 23.52 6.24 -11.53
N ILE A 352 22.45 5.83 -10.84
CA ILE A 352 21.12 5.67 -11.44
C ILE A 352 20.54 7.05 -11.79
N ILE A 353 20.56 8.02 -10.88
CA ILE A 353 20.05 9.38 -11.11
C ILE A 353 20.77 10.05 -12.28
N SER A 354 22.10 9.88 -12.38
CA SER A 354 22.89 10.44 -13.49
C SER A 354 22.75 9.67 -14.80
N GLY A 355 22.07 8.51 -14.81
CA GLY A 355 21.97 7.62 -15.97
C GLY A 355 23.22 6.83 -16.30
N THR A 356 24.21 6.80 -15.41
CA THR A 356 25.42 5.97 -15.52
C THR A 356 25.07 4.48 -15.38
N ILE A 357 24.18 4.16 -14.42
CA ILE A 357 23.49 2.87 -14.32
C ILE A 357 22.09 3.04 -14.87
N LYS A 358 21.73 2.19 -15.83
CA LYS A 358 20.37 2.15 -16.38
C LYS A 358 19.65 0.94 -15.83
N VAL A 359 18.53 1.16 -15.17
CA VAL A 359 17.64 0.11 -14.68
C VAL A 359 16.39 0.17 -15.54
N GLU A 360 16.34 -0.67 -16.57
CA GLU A 360 15.23 -0.72 -17.52
C GLU A 360 14.50 -2.04 -17.37
N THR A 361 13.18 -1.99 -17.28
CA THR A 361 12.29 -3.15 -17.14
C THR A 361 11.09 -3.02 -18.05
N ALA A 362 10.34 -4.12 -18.25
CA ALA A 362 9.09 -4.08 -19.00
C ALA A 362 8.03 -3.20 -18.32
N GLY A 363 8.13 -2.99 -17.00
CA GLY A 363 7.21 -2.17 -16.21
C GLY A 363 7.68 -0.73 -15.96
N THR A 364 8.83 -0.30 -16.54
CA THR A 364 9.32 1.07 -16.35
C THR A 364 8.30 2.09 -16.84
N PRO A 365 7.83 3.03 -15.98
CA PRO A 365 6.83 4.02 -16.39
C PRO A 365 7.36 4.93 -17.49
N THR A 366 6.51 5.22 -18.44
CA THR A 366 6.75 6.25 -19.48
C THR A 366 5.88 7.47 -19.19
N ALA A 367 6.43 8.66 -19.48
CA ALA A 367 5.70 9.92 -19.35
C ALA A 367 4.60 10.05 -20.40
#